data_f56b9dcc8d12715c8ebfab406809f794
#
_entry.id   f56b9dcc8d12715c8ebfab406809f794
#
_cell.length_a   1.000
_cell.length_b   1.000
_cell.length_c   1.000
_cell.angle_alpha   90.00
_cell.angle_beta   90.00
_cell.angle_gamma   90.00
#
_symmetry.space_group_name_H-M   'P 1'
#
loop_
_entity.id
_entity.type
_entity.pdbx_description
1 polymer ?
#
loop_
_entity_poly.entity_id
_entity_poly.type
_entity_poly.pdbx_seq_one_letter_code
_entity_poly.pdbx_strand_id
1 'polypeptide(L)'
;MGNPSETPDPVHPETKEQALLPEAKQPALLAAGKPATSARRRRWLWVAGALLALLIIFLMYRSGTFSSTPGNGATQARQPAGAAITVAKSTTGNMNIYVDALGTVTPVYTVTLYSQITGQVIAVHYREGQMVKKGDPLVDVDPRPYQSTLTQAQGALERDQGLLAEARMDLQRYQAAWAKNGIPKQQLDDQEKVVIQDEGTVKADQGTVEYDQVQLSYCHIVSPITGRVGLRLVDPGNTVFSGSSSTLVVITQLQPITIVFDVSEDDLPQVQAQLNAGHTLVVDAFDRANEKEIEAGKLTSLDNEVDTATGTIKFRGEFPNRHLALFPNQFVNARLLVKTLTKVTLVPSAAVQHNGTSAFVYVVNPGNKVSVQNITVLSDNDQESAVQGLNPGVTVATSGFDRLENGVEVTIRGQPAPGNNSGQGSKQPAAGTKAP
;
A
#
# COMPACT_ATOMS: atom_id res chain seq x y z
N MET A 1 -63.85 -9.88 38.76
CA MET A 1 -64.85 -10.28 37.73
C MET A 1 -64.62 -9.37 36.53
N GLY A 2 -64.11 -9.75 35.48
CA GLY A 2 -63.99 -10.70 34.47
C GLY A 2 -62.93 -10.25 33.50
N ASN A 3 -61.95 -11.07 33.31
CA ASN A 3 -61.14 -11.22 32.10
C ASN A 3 -62.06 -11.91 31.05
N PRO A 4 -61.76 -12.01 29.77
CA PRO A 4 -60.48 -12.06 29.10
C PRO A 4 -60.45 -11.48 27.69
N SER A 5 -59.22 -11.28 27.18
CA SER A 5 -58.61 -11.82 25.95
C SER A 5 -59.31 -11.68 24.63
N GLU A 6 -58.57 -11.17 23.68
CA GLU A 6 -58.22 -11.89 22.41
C GLU A 6 -57.43 -10.96 21.47
N THR A 7 -56.22 -11.34 21.27
CA THR A 7 -55.39 -10.88 20.15
C THR A 7 -55.81 -11.64 18.89
N PRO A 8 -55.96 -11.02 17.72
CA PRO A 8 -55.96 -11.76 16.46
C PRO A 8 -54.56 -11.73 15.80
N ASP A 9 -54.13 -12.90 15.44
CA ASP A 9 -52.97 -13.18 14.54
C ASP A 9 -53.13 -12.48 13.17
N PRO A 10 -52.03 -12.05 12.56
CA PRO A 10 -52.05 -11.62 11.16
C PRO A 10 -51.96 -12.81 10.22
N VAL A 11 -52.96 -12.89 9.38
CA VAL A 11 -53.11 -13.80 8.26
C VAL A 11 -52.05 -13.57 7.20
N HIS A 12 -51.30 -14.62 6.86
CA HIS A 12 -50.50 -14.72 5.63
C HIS A 12 -51.41 -14.81 4.41
N PRO A 13 -51.06 -14.17 3.30
CA PRO A 13 -51.44 -14.67 1.99
C PRO A 13 -50.23 -15.27 1.27
N GLU A 14 -50.26 -16.56 1.09
CA GLU A 14 -49.58 -17.23 -0.03
C GLU A 14 -50.12 -16.69 -1.34
N THR A 15 -49.21 -16.24 -2.20
CA THR A 15 -49.51 -16.23 -3.64
C THR A 15 -48.26 -16.65 -4.40
N LYS A 16 -48.34 -17.84 -4.94
CA LYS A 16 -47.46 -18.40 -5.97
C LYS A 16 -47.61 -17.53 -7.22
N GLU A 17 -46.51 -17.04 -7.74
CA GLU A 17 -46.39 -16.79 -9.16
C GLU A 17 -45.00 -17.17 -9.63
N GLN A 18 -44.94 -18.35 -10.22
CA GLN A 18 -43.81 -18.85 -11.00
C GLN A 18 -43.76 -18.07 -12.31
N ALA A 19 -42.78 -17.21 -12.47
CA ALA A 19 -42.43 -16.66 -13.77
C ALA A 19 -41.29 -17.47 -14.35
N LEU A 20 -41.59 -18.14 -15.43
CA LEU A 20 -40.75 -18.92 -16.31
C LEU A 20 -39.53 -18.12 -16.84
N LEU A 21 -38.34 -18.61 -16.58
CA LEU A 21 -37.14 -18.24 -17.33
C LEU A 21 -37.07 -19.05 -18.63
N PRO A 22 -36.76 -18.47 -19.77
CA PRO A 22 -36.61 -19.20 -21.02
C PRO A 22 -35.32 -20.01 -21.04
N GLU A 23 -35.47 -21.28 -21.28
CA GLU A 23 -34.46 -22.31 -21.56
C GLU A 23 -33.58 -21.90 -22.76
N ALA A 24 -32.31 -21.67 -22.57
CA ALA A 24 -31.35 -21.51 -23.65
C ALA A 24 -31.08 -22.87 -24.28
N LYS A 25 -31.51 -23.05 -25.52
CA LYS A 25 -31.23 -24.20 -26.40
C LYS A 25 -29.72 -24.36 -26.61
N GLN A 26 -29.18 -25.47 -26.14
CA GLN A 26 -27.88 -26.00 -26.59
C GLN A 26 -28.02 -26.50 -28.02
N PRO A 27 -27.09 -26.22 -28.94
CA PRO A 27 -27.06 -26.86 -30.25
C PRO A 27 -26.52 -28.28 -30.15
N ALA A 28 -27.28 -29.19 -30.73
CA ALA A 28 -26.97 -30.60 -30.88
C ALA A 28 -25.65 -30.80 -31.66
N LEU A 29 -24.71 -31.53 -31.06
CA LEU A 29 -23.55 -32.06 -31.73
C LEU A 29 -23.99 -33.21 -32.67
N LEU A 30 -23.95 -32.94 -33.97
CA LEU A 30 -24.07 -33.93 -35.01
C LEU A 30 -22.86 -34.88 -34.96
N ALA A 31 -23.16 -36.15 -34.70
CA ALA A 31 -22.23 -37.26 -34.84
C ALA A 31 -21.87 -37.44 -36.33
N ALA A 32 -20.65 -37.11 -36.70
CA ALA A 32 -20.07 -37.48 -37.98
C ALA A 32 -19.25 -38.75 -37.83
N GLY A 33 -19.63 -39.74 -38.67
CA GLY A 33 -19.12 -41.10 -38.67
C GLY A 33 -17.62 -41.22 -38.94
N LYS A 34 -17.02 -42.21 -38.32
CA LYS A 34 -15.68 -42.72 -38.62
C LYS A 34 -15.66 -43.46 -39.97
N PRO A 35 -14.73 -43.16 -40.86
CA PRO A 35 -14.34 -44.15 -41.89
C PRO A 35 -13.24 -45.03 -41.29
N ALA A 36 -13.56 -46.32 -41.22
CA ALA A 36 -12.59 -47.36 -40.99
C ALA A 36 -11.80 -47.58 -42.29
N THR A 37 -10.49 -47.29 -42.32
CA THR A 37 -9.58 -47.79 -43.33
C THR A 37 -8.19 -48.06 -42.81
N SER A 38 -7.84 -49.34 -42.85
CA SER A 38 -6.54 -49.91 -43.12
C SER A 38 -5.35 -49.66 -42.17
N ALA A 39 -5.39 -50.29 -41.03
CA ALA A 39 -4.20 -50.57 -40.24
C ALA A 39 -3.23 -51.58 -40.87
N ARG A 40 -3.56 -52.14 -41.99
CA ARG A 40 -2.78 -53.23 -42.67
C ARG A 40 -1.66 -52.71 -43.58
N ARG A 41 -1.80 -51.51 -44.16
CA ARG A 41 -0.75 -50.92 -45.03
C ARG A 41 0.39 -50.26 -44.26
N ARG A 42 0.15 -49.75 -43.04
CA ARG A 42 1.16 -49.07 -42.24
C ARG A 42 2.17 -50.02 -41.58
N ARG A 43 1.79 -51.26 -41.32
CA ARG A 43 2.71 -52.31 -40.81
C ARG A 43 3.70 -52.80 -41.86
N TRP A 44 3.34 -52.81 -43.13
CA TRP A 44 4.25 -53.18 -44.20
C TRP A 44 5.36 -52.14 -44.45
N LEU A 45 5.07 -50.88 -44.28
CA LEU A 45 6.07 -49.83 -44.40
C LEU A 45 7.13 -49.91 -43.32
N TRP A 46 6.75 -50.26 -42.08
CA TRP A 46 7.70 -50.44 -40.99
C TRP A 46 8.58 -51.68 -41.15
N VAL A 47 8.05 -52.75 -41.71
CA VAL A 47 8.80 -53.97 -42.04
C VAL A 47 9.79 -53.70 -43.20
N ALA A 48 9.37 -52.98 -44.23
CA ALA A 48 10.23 -52.57 -45.33
C ALA A 48 11.37 -51.63 -44.89
N GLY A 49 11.07 -50.69 -43.94
CA GLY A 49 12.06 -49.78 -43.33
C GLY A 49 13.09 -50.52 -42.48
N ALA A 50 12.65 -51.53 -41.72
CA ALA A 50 13.55 -52.36 -40.90
C ALA A 50 14.48 -53.25 -41.75
N LEU A 51 13.98 -53.80 -42.84
CA LEU A 51 14.78 -54.58 -43.79
C LEU A 51 15.82 -53.69 -44.53
N LEU A 52 15.46 -52.46 -44.89
CA LEU A 52 16.37 -51.54 -45.53
C LEU A 52 17.49 -51.07 -44.52
N ALA A 53 17.14 -50.85 -43.27
CA ALA A 53 18.12 -50.52 -42.21
C ALA A 53 19.11 -51.66 -41.96
N LEU A 54 18.63 -52.93 -41.92
CA LEU A 54 19.47 -54.11 -41.79
C LEU A 54 20.37 -54.33 -43.04
N LEU A 55 19.88 -54.02 -44.24
CA LEU A 55 20.70 -54.08 -45.46
C LEU A 55 21.82 -53.00 -45.46
N ILE A 56 21.52 -51.78 -44.95
CA ILE A 56 22.52 -50.72 -44.85
C ILE A 56 23.59 -51.08 -43.79
N ILE A 57 23.17 -51.63 -42.64
CA ILE A 57 24.11 -52.11 -41.59
C ILE A 57 24.95 -53.26 -42.13
N PHE A 58 24.40 -54.19 -42.89
CA PHE A 58 25.10 -55.31 -43.53
C PHE A 58 26.09 -54.84 -44.63
N LEU A 59 25.72 -53.84 -45.42
CA LEU A 59 26.60 -53.20 -46.40
C LEU A 59 27.73 -52.42 -45.75
N MET A 60 27.50 -51.71 -44.61
CA MET A 60 28.52 -51.06 -43.84
C MET A 60 29.49 -52.04 -43.15
N TYR A 61 28.97 -53.20 -42.73
CA TYR A 61 29.81 -54.25 -42.16
C TYR A 61 30.70 -54.94 -43.20
N ARG A 62 30.18 -55.07 -44.47
CA ARG A 62 30.91 -55.69 -45.59
C ARG A 62 31.88 -54.73 -46.28
N SER A 63 31.71 -53.43 -46.20
CA SER A 63 32.57 -52.47 -46.88
C SER A 63 33.86 -52.09 -46.10
N GLY A 64 34.18 -52.77 -45.00
CA GLY A 64 35.52 -52.87 -44.42
C GLY A 64 36.25 -51.53 -44.23
N THR A 65 35.55 -50.44 -43.90
CA THR A 65 36.22 -49.15 -43.63
C THR A 65 36.52 -48.97 -42.17
N PHE A 66 37.26 -49.91 -41.59
CA PHE A 66 38.06 -49.69 -40.40
C PHE A 66 39.53 -49.94 -40.75
N SER A 67 40.10 -48.99 -41.47
CA SER A 67 41.56 -48.90 -41.57
C SER A 67 42.07 -48.25 -40.32
N SER A 68 42.56 -49.06 -39.41
CA SER A 68 43.39 -48.61 -38.30
C SER A 68 44.79 -48.31 -38.78
N THR A 69 45.11 -47.05 -38.97
CA THR A 69 46.49 -46.60 -39.14
C THR A 69 47.10 -46.45 -37.77
N PRO A 70 48.22 -47.09 -37.41
CA PRO A 70 48.92 -46.82 -36.19
C PRO A 70 49.76 -45.53 -36.37
N GLY A 71 49.14 -44.38 -36.04
CA GLY A 71 49.86 -43.11 -35.91
C GLY A 71 50.50 -43.06 -34.52
N ASN A 72 51.81 -43.12 -34.51
CA ASN A 72 52.65 -42.82 -33.38
C ASN A 72 52.50 -41.34 -33.01
N GLY A 73 51.53 -41.03 -32.19
CA GLY A 73 51.29 -39.70 -31.60
C GLY A 73 51.47 -39.80 -30.10
N ALA A 74 52.51 -39.22 -29.59
CA ALA A 74 52.77 -39.07 -28.18
C ALA A 74 51.51 -38.62 -27.45
N THR A 75 51.02 -39.44 -26.55
CA THR A 75 49.96 -39.10 -25.59
C THR A 75 50.51 -38.01 -24.67
N GLN A 76 50.40 -36.75 -25.14
CA GLN A 76 50.38 -35.64 -24.18
C GLN A 76 49.18 -35.88 -23.29
N ALA A 77 49.42 -36.31 -22.07
CA ALA A 77 48.45 -36.29 -21.00
C ALA A 77 47.89 -34.84 -20.95
N ARG A 78 46.67 -34.67 -21.51
CA ARG A 78 45.92 -33.46 -21.25
C ARG A 78 45.72 -33.44 -19.74
N GLN A 79 46.54 -32.62 -19.03
CA GLN A 79 46.22 -32.24 -17.68
C GLN A 79 44.76 -31.81 -17.68
N PRO A 80 43.96 -32.31 -16.75
CA PRO A 80 42.55 -31.90 -16.68
C PRO A 80 42.56 -30.37 -16.59
N ALA A 81 42.04 -29.74 -17.63
CA ALA A 81 41.88 -28.29 -17.64
C ALA A 81 41.02 -27.96 -16.42
N GLY A 82 41.62 -27.27 -15.43
CA GLY A 82 40.94 -26.89 -14.21
C GLY A 82 39.58 -26.25 -14.52
N ALA A 83 38.59 -26.48 -13.72
CA ALA A 83 37.26 -25.93 -13.93
C ALA A 83 37.37 -24.40 -14.15
N ALA A 84 36.85 -23.93 -15.30
CA ALA A 84 36.89 -22.49 -15.61
C ALA A 84 35.80 -21.76 -14.84
N ILE A 85 36.20 -20.88 -13.93
CA ILE A 85 35.29 -20.12 -13.06
C ILE A 85 35.41 -18.61 -13.28
N THR A 86 34.34 -17.86 -12.94
CA THR A 86 34.43 -16.43 -12.67
C THR A 86 34.52 -16.23 -11.15
N VAL A 87 35.18 -15.16 -10.75
CA VAL A 87 35.40 -14.85 -9.35
C VAL A 87 35.07 -13.41 -9.03
N ALA A 88 34.70 -13.14 -7.80
CA ALA A 88 34.55 -11.81 -7.24
C ALA A 88 35.21 -11.73 -5.87
N LYS A 89 35.52 -10.54 -5.40
CA LYS A 89 36.06 -10.34 -4.05
C LYS A 89 34.93 -9.97 -3.11
N SER A 90 34.92 -10.55 -1.92
CA SER A 90 34.07 -10.10 -0.83
C SER A 90 34.51 -8.70 -0.38
N THR A 91 33.54 -7.84 -0.09
CA THR A 91 33.76 -6.46 0.35
C THR A 91 33.15 -6.23 1.72
N THR A 92 33.57 -5.17 2.40
CA THR A 92 32.87 -4.70 3.60
C THR A 92 31.93 -3.57 3.18
N GLY A 93 30.67 -3.68 3.55
CA GLY A 93 29.67 -2.66 3.20
C GLY A 93 28.54 -2.59 4.19
N ASN A 94 27.57 -1.77 3.85
CA ASN A 94 26.29 -1.70 4.54
C ASN A 94 25.22 -2.28 3.63
N MET A 95 24.28 -3.03 4.19
CA MET A 95 23.14 -3.56 3.46
C MET A 95 21.85 -3.15 4.15
N ASN A 96 20.97 -2.54 3.38
CA ASN A 96 19.62 -2.19 3.83
C ASN A 96 18.71 -3.41 3.73
N ILE A 97 17.91 -3.62 4.76
CA ILE A 97 16.84 -4.63 4.78
C ILE A 97 15.53 -3.91 4.57
N TYR A 98 14.89 -4.26 3.47
CA TYR A 98 13.59 -3.72 3.09
C TYR A 98 12.51 -4.79 3.21
N VAL A 99 11.30 -4.33 3.51
CA VAL A 99 10.05 -5.09 3.33
C VAL A 99 9.25 -4.37 2.27
N ASP A 100 9.02 -5.05 1.16
CA ASP A 100 8.21 -4.55 0.05
C ASP A 100 6.76 -5.01 0.22
N ALA A 101 5.81 -4.10 0.03
CA ALA A 101 4.40 -4.36 0.19
C ALA A 101 3.57 -3.55 -0.81
N LEU A 102 2.42 -4.09 -1.21
CA LEU A 102 1.45 -3.33 -1.99
C LEU A 102 0.62 -2.46 -1.04
N GLY A 103 0.52 -1.17 -1.35
CA GLY A 103 -0.24 -0.22 -0.54
C GLY A 103 -1.32 0.51 -1.33
N THR A 104 -2.26 1.06 -0.58
CA THR A 104 -3.29 1.96 -1.09
C THR A 104 -3.15 3.32 -0.43
N VAL A 105 -3.14 4.35 -1.25
CA VAL A 105 -3.10 5.74 -0.78
C VAL A 105 -4.44 6.09 -0.14
N THR A 106 -4.41 6.54 1.11
CA THR A 106 -5.61 6.94 1.86
C THR A 106 -5.42 8.35 2.41
N PRO A 107 -6.42 9.23 2.31
CA PRO A 107 -6.35 10.54 2.92
C PRO A 107 -6.36 10.42 4.46
N VAL A 108 -5.74 11.39 5.15
CA VAL A 108 -5.84 11.46 6.61
C VAL A 108 -7.28 11.77 7.03
N TYR A 109 -7.91 12.74 6.35
CA TYR A 109 -9.30 13.10 6.56
C TYR A 109 -10.03 13.27 5.23
N THR A 110 -11.24 12.73 5.17
CA THR A 110 -12.25 13.05 4.15
C THR A 110 -13.51 13.49 4.88
N VAL A 111 -13.96 14.71 4.59
CA VAL A 111 -15.16 15.28 5.19
C VAL A 111 -16.20 15.50 4.12
N THR A 112 -17.35 14.86 4.29
CA THR A 112 -18.54 15.11 3.49
C THR A 112 -19.41 16.10 4.24
N LEU A 113 -19.63 17.28 3.66
CA LEU A 113 -20.46 18.33 4.23
C LEU A 113 -21.90 18.18 3.77
N TYR A 114 -22.79 18.19 4.72
CA TYR A 114 -24.24 18.17 4.52
C TYR A 114 -24.84 19.50 4.99
N SER A 115 -25.98 19.86 4.42
CA SER A 115 -26.74 20.99 4.93
C SER A 115 -27.33 20.67 6.30
N GLN A 116 -27.16 21.55 7.27
CA GLN A 116 -27.79 21.47 8.59
C GLN A 116 -29.14 22.20 8.64
N ILE A 117 -29.44 22.96 7.58
CA ILE A 117 -30.63 23.75 7.44
C ILE A 117 -31.32 23.49 6.10
N THR A 118 -32.57 23.80 6.00
CA THR A 118 -33.33 23.74 4.73
C THR A 118 -33.42 25.12 4.11
N GLY A 119 -33.04 25.25 2.83
CA GLY A 119 -33.10 26.53 2.14
C GLY A 119 -32.55 26.48 0.72
N GLN A 120 -32.63 27.60 0.02
CA GLN A 120 -32.09 27.73 -1.33
C GLN A 120 -30.61 28.12 -1.26
N VAL A 121 -29.76 27.46 -2.03
CA VAL A 121 -28.37 27.85 -2.24
C VAL A 121 -28.33 29.15 -3.03
N ILE A 122 -27.74 30.19 -2.49
CA ILE A 122 -27.60 31.49 -3.15
C ILE A 122 -26.23 31.69 -3.80
N ALA A 123 -25.17 31.08 -3.22
CA ALA A 123 -23.84 31.19 -3.75
C ALA A 123 -23.00 29.92 -3.47
N VAL A 124 -22.06 29.64 -4.39
CA VAL A 124 -21.02 28.63 -4.22
C VAL A 124 -19.68 29.33 -4.46
N HIS A 125 -18.78 29.31 -3.46
CA HIS A 125 -17.56 30.13 -3.41
C HIS A 125 -16.30 29.36 -3.82
N TYR A 126 -16.39 28.08 -4.13
CA TYR A 126 -15.25 27.25 -4.53
C TYR A 126 -15.35 26.84 -6.01
N ARG A 127 -14.21 26.44 -6.55
CA ARG A 127 -14.10 25.74 -7.84
C ARG A 127 -13.79 24.27 -7.60
N GLU A 128 -14.27 23.41 -8.48
CA GLU A 128 -13.95 21.98 -8.45
C GLU A 128 -12.44 21.74 -8.45
N GLY A 129 -11.96 20.85 -7.58
CA GLY A 129 -10.55 20.55 -7.44
C GLY A 129 -9.69 21.63 -6.78
N GLN A 130 -10.28 22.74 -6.32
CA GLN A 130 -9.56 23.82 -5.63
C GLN A 130 -9.06 23.36 -4.27
N MET A 131 -7.87 23.82 -3.87
CA MET A 131 -7.40 23.74 -2.50
C MET A 131 -8.07 24.82 -1.67
N VAL A 132 -8.67 24.43 -0.55
CA VAL A 132 -9.29 25.32 0.43
C VAL A 132 -8.64 25.16 1.79
N LYS A 133 -8.65 26.21 2.59
CA LYS A 133 -8.17 26.22 3.98
C LYS A 133 -9.36 26.04 4.93
N LYS A 134 -9.07 25.55 6.13
CA LYS A 134 -10.06 25.56 7.21
C LYS A 134 -10.59 26.99 7.42
N GLY A 135 -11.91 27.15 7.40
CA GLY A 135 -12.61 28.43 7.53
C GLY A 135 -12.95 29.14 6.21
N ASP A 136 -12.43 28.67 5.06
CA ASP A 136 -12.79 29.26 3.77
C ASP A 136 -14.29 29.04 3.48
N PRO A 137 -15.00 30.07 2.93
CA PRO A 137 -16.42 29.95 2.58
C PRO A 137 -16.58 28.98 1.41
N LEU A 138 -17.62 28.14 1.49
CA LEU A 138 -17.91 27.13 0.48
C LEU A 138 -19.28 27.35 -0.17
N VAL A 139 -20.34 27.42 0.63
CA VAL A 139 -21.71 27.53 0.17
C VAL A 139 -22.49 28.46 1.08
N ASP A 140 -23.27 29.32 0.49
CA ASP A 140 -24.26 30.13 1.21
C ASP A 140 -25.69 29.68 0.88
N VAL A 141 -26.45 29.44 1.92
CA VAL A 141 -27.91 29.19 1.87
C VAL A 141 -28.62 30.47 2.26
N ASP A 142 -29.81 30.74 1.70
CA ASP A 142 -30.58 31.95 1.95
C ASP A 142 -30.81 32.20 3.46
N PRO A 143 -30.18 33.23 4.04
CA PRO A 143 -30.25 33.50 5.48
C PRO A 143 -31.52 34.26 5.88
N ARG A 144 -32.26 34.85 4.94
CA ARG A 144 -33.35 35.77 5.22
C ARG A 144 -34.45 35.20 6.13
N PRO A 145 -34.92 33.93 5.95
CA PRO A 145 -35.89 33.33 6.86
C PRO A 145 -35.35 33.22 8.29
N TYR A 146 -34.14 32.76 8.45
CA TYR A 146 -33.47 32.58 9.75
C TYR A 146 -33.17 33.89 10.43
N GLN A 147 -32.78 34.90 9.67
CA GLN A 147 -32.57 36.27 10.19
C GLN A 147 -33.87 36.88 10.69
N SER A 148 -34.99 36.64 10.00
CA SER A 148 -36.33 37.12 10.43
C SER A 148 -36.75 36.45 11.74
N THR A 149 -36.53 35.13 11.88
CA THR A 149 -36.82 34.39 13.12
C THR A 149 -35.98 34.91 14.28
N LEU A 150 -34.67 35.10 14.07
CA LEU A 150 -33.78 35.65 15.06
C LEU A 150 -34.23 37.05 15.52
N THR A 151 -34.62 37.94 14.59
CA THR A 151 -35.10 39.26 14.92
C THR A 151 -36.37 39.20 15.77
N GLN A 152 -37.28 38.24 15.47
CA GLN A 152 -38.49 38.02 16.26
C GLN A 152 -38.17 37.55 17.68
N ALA A 153 -37.23 36.58 17.84
CA ALA A 153 -36.78 36.11 19.16
C ALA A 153 -36.11 37.18 19.96
N GLN A 154 -35.29 38.05 19.32
CA GLN A 154 -34.66 39.23 19.98
C GLN A 154 -35.72 40.20 20.48
N GLY A 155 -36.75 40.48 19.69
CA GLY A 155 -37.84 41.35 20.13
C GLY A 155 -38.65 40.78 21.31
N ALA A 156 -38.83 39.46 21.38
CA ALA A 156 -39.47 38.81 22.52
C ALA A 156 -38.58 38.94 23.78
N LEU A 157 -37.30 38.68 23.66
CA LEU A 157 -36.32 38.82 24.75
C LEU A 157 -36.29 40.27 25.28
N GLU A 158 -36.28 41.28 24.39
CA GLU A 158 -36.24 42.67 24.80
C GLU A 158 -37.52 43.10 25.57
N ARG A 159 -38.70 42.62 25.12
CA ARG A 159 -39.98 42.83 25.80
C ARG A 159 -39.92 42.24 27.21
N ASP A 160 -39.49 41.00 27.38
CA ASP A 160 -39.53 40.27 28.64
C ASP A 160 -38.41 40.71 29.62
N GLN A 161 -37.29 41.21 29.08
CA GLN A 161 -36.34 41.99 29.87
C GLN A 161 -36.93 43.27 30.43
N GLY A 162 -37.80 43.97 29.65
CA GLY A 162 -38.53 45.15 30.13
C GLY A 162 -39.48 44.79 31.28
N LEU A 163 -40.27 43.70 31.15
CA LEU A 163 -41.16 43.21 32.21
C LEU A 163 -40.39 42.83 33.48
N LEU A 164 -39.27 42.14 33.36
CA LEU A 164 -38.40 41.78 34.47
C LEU A 164 -37.85 43.06 35.17
N ALA A 165 -37.46 44.06 34.38
CA ALA A 165 -36.98 45.34 34.96
C ALA A 165 -38.07 46.04 35.74
N GLU A 166 -39.33 46.05 35.24
CA GLU A 166 -40.50 46.58 35.95
C GLU A 166 -40.76 45.79 37.24
N ALA A 167 -40.80 44.44 37.17
CA ALA A 167 -41.01 43.57 38.33
C ALA A 167 -39.97 43.79 39.42
N ARG A 168 -38.72 43.99 39.04
CA ARG A 168 -37.61 44.30 40.00
C ARG A 168 -37.75 45.67 40.64
N MET A 169 -38.17 46.70 39.89
CA MET A 169 -38.45 48.02 40.46
C MET A 169 -39.58 47.96 41.47
N ASP A 170 -40.64 47.20 41.13
CA ASP A 170 -41.76 47.03 42.06
C ASP A 170 -41.39 46.22 43.29
N LEU A 171 -40.57 45.19 43.16
CA LEU A 171 -40.01 44.46 44.31
C LEU A 171 -39.25 45.39 45.21
N GLN A 172 -38.39 46.27 44.69
CA GLN A 172 -37.65 47.27 45.47
C GLN A 172 -38.60 48.22 46.21
N ARG A 173 -39.68 48.68 45.57
CA ARG A 173 -40.72 49.52 46.20
C ARG A 173 -41.44 48.79 47.33
N TYR A 174 -41.81 47.51 47.11
CA TYR A 174 -42.48 46.68 48.12
C TYR A 174 -41.54 46.37 49.32
N GLN A 175 -40.29 46.08 49.07
CA GLN A 175 -39.27 45.94 50.13
C GLN A 175 -39.15 47.21 51.01
N ALA A 176 -39.12 48.37 50.38
CA ALA A 176 -39.07 49.67 51.10
C ALA A 176 -40.37 49.96 51.88
N ALA A 177 -41.54 49.56 51.33
CA ALA A 177 -42.83 49.74 52.01
C ALA A 177 -42.97 48.76 53.19
N TRP A 178 -42.59 47.52 53.02
CA TRP A 178 -42.63 46.50 54.07
C TRP A 178 -41.73 46.84 55.25
N ALA A 179 -40.52 47.35 54.98
CA ALA A 179 -39.58 47.83 56.05
C ALA A 179 -40.19 48.92 56.91
N LYS A 180 -41.23 49.64 56.43
CA LYS A 180 -41.99 50.63 57.13
C LYS A 180 -43.34 50.14 57.68
N ASN A 181 -43.58 48.84 57.69
CA ASN A 181 -44.82 48.17 58.03
C ASN A 181 -46.04 48.68 57.17
N GLY A 182 -45.80 49.17 55.95
CA GLY A 182 -46.83 49.74 55.07
C GLY A 182 -47.58 48.69 54.20
N ILE A 183 -47.11 47.43 54.12
CA ILE A 183 -47.76 46.36 53.36
C ILE A 183 -47.66 45.03 54.11
N PRO A 184 -48.59 44.07 53.81
CA PRO A 184 -48.51 42.68 54.29
C PRO A 184 -47.33 41.95 53.67
N LYS A 185 -46.71 41.04 54.47
CA LYS A 185 -45.60 40.20 53.99
C LYS A 185 -45.96 39.39 52.73
N GLN A 186 -47.20 38.91 52.65
CA GLN A 186 -47.69 38.14 51.48
C GLN A 186 -47.45 38.93 50.15
N GLN A 187 -47.71 40.23 50.12
CA GLN A 187 -47.52 41.05 48.91
C GLN A 187 -46.05 41.12 48.50
N LEU A 188 -45.13 41.19 49.44
CA LEU A 188 -43.73 41.13 49.14
C LEU A 188 -43.30 39.75 48.60
N ASP A 189 -43.75 38.67 49.29
CA ASP A 189 -43.41 37.27 48.88
C ASP A 189 -44.00 36.97 47.48
N ASP A 190 -45.21 37.48 47.16
CA ASP A 190 -45.82 37.34 45.83
C ASP A 190 -44.98 38.03 44.73
N GLN A 191 -44.51 39.28 45.02
CA GLN A 191 -43.69 40.00 44.06
C GLN A 191 -42.33 39.40 43.86
N GLU A 192 -41.74 38.77 44.87
CA GLU A 192 -40.48 38.01 44.76
C GLU A 192 -40.69 36.81 43.77
N LYS A 193 -41.88 36.17 43.82
CA LYS A 193 -42.19 35.08 42.88
C LYS A 193 -42.39 35.55 41.44
N VAL A 194 -42.96 36.76 41.25
CA VAL A 194 -43.06 37.39 39.92
C VAL A 194 -41.67 37.62 39.33
N VAL A 195 -40.74 38.17 40.09
CA VAL A 195 -39.37 38.40 39.61
C VAL A 195 -38.68 37.07 39.23
N ILE A 196 -38.83 36.01 40.07
CA ILE A 196 -38.29 34.69 39.71
C ILE A 196 -38.92 34.12 38.45
N GLN A 197 -40.23 34.30 38.24
CA GLN A 197 -40.93 33.90 37.04
C GLN A 197 -40.40 34.62 35.81
N ASP A 198 -40.27 35.93 35.86
CA ASP A 198 -39.78 36.76 34.76
C ASP A 198 -38.32 36.49 34.44
N GLU A 199 -37.46 36.25 35.47
CA GLU A 199 -36.10 35.75 35.25
C GLU A 199 -36.05 34.43 34.50
N GLY A 200 -36.97 33.52 34.83
CA GLY A 200 -37.12 32.25 34.10
C GLY A 200 -37.51 32.45 32.61
N THR A 201 -38.46 33.41 32.36
CA THR A 201 -38.89 33.76 31.01
C THR A 201 -37.76 34.36 30.19
N VAL A 202 -37.06 35.35 30.71
CA VAL A 202 -35.91 35.98 30.05
C VAL A 202 -34.81 34.96 29.74
N LYS A 203 -34.57 34.00 30.64
CA LYS A 203 -33.61 32.92 30.39
C LYS A 203 -34.05 31.97 29.27
N ALA A 204 -35.35 31.68 29.18
CA ALA A 204 -35.91 30.85 28.09
C ALA A 204 -35.77 31.56 26.74
N ASP A 205 -36.08 32.89 26.69
CA ASP A 205 -35.93 33.68 25.47
C ASP A 205 -34.46 33.81 25.03
N GLN A 206 -33.55 34.00 25.99
CA GLN A 206 -32.09 33.96 25.69
C GLN A 206 -31.69 32.64 24.99
N GLY A 207 -32.16 31.48 25.49
CA GLY A 207 -31.95 30.20 24.83
C GLY A 207 -32.52 30.14 23.42
N THR A 208 -33.66 30.75 23.18
CA THR A 208 -34.26 30.84 21.84
C THR A 208 -33.41 31.71 20.90
N VAL A 209 -32.97 32.86 21.35
CA VAL A 209 -32.05 33.73 20.58
C VAL A 209 -30.77 33.03 20.23
N GLU A 210 -30.15 32.32 21.19
CA GLU A 210 -28.91 31.54 20.95
C GLU A 210 -29.14 30.43 19.92
N TYR A 211 -30.26 29.71 20.01
CA TYR A 211 -30.65 28.70 19.02
C TYR A 211 -30.77 29.28 17.62
N ASP A 212 -31.49 30.38 17.45
CA ASP A 212 -31.69 31.03 16.16
C ASP A 212 -30.40 31.62 15.59
N GLN A 213 -29.49 32.10 16.45
CA GLN A 213 -28.12 32.51 16.04
C GLN A 213 -27.34 31.35 15.46
N VAL A 214 -27.41 30.17 16.08
CA VAL A 214 -26.78 28.94 15.58
C VAL A 214 -27.36 28.54 14.24
N GLN A 215 -28.71 28.57 14.09
CA GLN A 215 -29.38 28.28 12.81
C GLN A 215 -28.92 29.24 11.71
N LEU A 216 -28.80 30.54 12.02
CA LEU A 216 -28.32 31.53 11.07
C LEU A 216 -26.83 31.27 10.69
N SER A 217 -26.01 30.82 11.63
CA SER A 217 -24.61 30.50 11.35
C SER A 217 -24.47 29.35 10.36
N TYR A 218 -25.39 28.39 10.35
CA TYR A 218 -25.43 27.27 9.41
C TYR A 218 -25.79 27.68 7.98
N CYS A 219 -26.27 28.93 7.77
CA CYS A 219 -26.46 29.46 6.42
C CYS A 219 -25.15 29.69 5.68
N HIS A 220 -24.05 29.90 6.40
CA HIS A 220 -22.71 30.13 5.87
C HIS A 220 -21.84 28.88 6.11
N ILE A 221 -21.78 28.01 5.11
CA ILE A 221 -21.04 26.76 5.20
C ILE A 221 -19.59 27.01 4.87
N VAL A 222 -18.69 26.73 5.83
CA VAL A 222 -17.25 26.91 5.71
C VAL A 222 -16.52 25.57 5.79
N SER A 223 -15.31 25.53 5.28
CA SER A 223 -14.49 24.31 5.31
C SER A 223 -14.03 23.99 6.74
N PRO A 224 -14.28 22.79 7.27
CA PRO A 224 -13.81 22.35 8.57
C PRO A 224 -12.33 21.94 8.56
N ILE A 225 -11.77 21.63 7.39
CA ILE A 225 -10.40 21.16 7.20
C ILE A 225 -9.71 21.90 6.06
N THR A 226 -8.38 21.85 6.03
CA THR A 226 -7.61 22.24 4.84
C THR A 226 -7.50 21.02 3.91
N GLY A 227 -7.90 21.17 2.65
CA GLY A 227 -7.90 20.06 1.71
C GLY A 227 -8.35 20.44 0.32
N ARG A 228 -8.48 19.47 -0.56
CA ARG A 228 -8.97 19.64 -1.92
C ARG A 228 -10.46 19.36 -1.98
N VAL A 229 -11.18 20.29 -2.58
CA VAL A 229 -12.62 20.14 -2.86
C VAL A 229 -12.81 19.17 -4.01
N GLY A 230 -13.80 18.30 -3.90
CA GLY A 230 -14.21 17.38 -4.97
C GLY A 230 -15.01 18.06 -6.08
N LEU A 231 -15.79 17.26 -6.80
CA LEU A 231 -16.72 17.77 -7.80
C LEU A 231 -17.87 18.52 -7.13
N ARG A 232 -18.45 19.48 -7.83
CA ARG A 232 -19.59 20.26 -7.35
C ARG A 232 -20.86 19.43 -7.41
N LEU A 233 -21.54 19.34 -6.29
CA LEU A 233 -22.77 18.55 -6.13
C LEU A 233 -24.02 19.43 -6.06
N VAL A 234 -23.85 20.74 -5.84
CA VAL A 234 -24.95 21.70 -5.72
C VAL A 234 -24.64 22.97 -6.49
N ASP A 235 -25.68 23.57 -7.05
CA ASP A 235 -25.64 24.83 -7.81
C ASP A 235 -26.46 25.92 -7.13
N PRO A 236 -26.12 27.21 -7.34
CA PRO A 236 -26.99 28.31 -6.95
C PRO A 236 -28.38 28.13 -7.56
N GLY A 237 -29.39 28.29 -6.74
CA GLY A 237 -30.78 28.01 -7.11
C GLY A 237 -31.34 26.67 -6.65
N ASN A 238 -30.48 25.67 -6.38
CA ASN A 238 -30.93 24.42 -5.81
C ASN A 238 -31.46 24.59 -4.38
N THR A 239 -32.50 23.85 -4.03
CA THR A 239 -32.97 23.74 -2.65
C THR A 239 -32.29 22.56 -1.96
N VAL A 240 -31.69 22.82 -0.80
CA VAL A 240 -31.08 21.82 0.07
C VAL A 240 -31.94 21.61 1.31
N PHE A 241 -31.89 20.40 1.84
CA PHE A 241 -32.66 20.00 3.01
C PHE A 241 -31.71 19.64 4.16
N SER A 242 -32.14 19.92 5.38
CA SER A 242 -31.39 19.55 6.57
C SER A 242 -31.22 18.03 6.66
N GLY A 243 -30.00 17.58 7.01
CA GLY A 243 -29.66 16.16 7.18
C GLY A 243 -28.79 15.58 6.06
N SER A 244 -28.60 14.26 6.08
CA SER A 244 -27.65 13.56 5.20
C SER A 244 -28.10 13.39 3.74
N SER A 245 -29.33 13.79 3.39
CA SER A 245 -29.87 13.66 2.03
C SER A 245 -29.29 14.67 1.03
N SER A 246 -28.75 15.78 1.51
CA SER A 246 -28.21 16.86 0.66
C SER A 246 -26.72 17.05 0.90
N THR A 247 -25.91 16.24 0.22
CA THR A 247 -24.44 16.44 0.20
C THR A 247 -24.11 17.72 -0.56
N LEU A 248 -23.41 18.64 0.09
CA LEU A 248 -23.00 19.91 -0.50
C LEU A 248 -21.65 19.81 -1.19
N VAL A 249 -20.68 19.21 -0.50
CA VAL A 249 -19.31 19.12 -0.98
C VAL A 249 -18.55 18.05 -0.19
N VAL A 250 -17.58 17.42 -0.86
CA VAL A 250 -16.61 16.52 -0.23
C VAL A 250 -15.24 17.19 -0.25
N ILE A 251 -14.58 17.24 0.89
CA ILE A 251 -13.24 17.80 1.01
C ILE A 251 -12.31 16.71 1.51
N THR A 252 -11.19 16.52 0.80
CA THR A 252 -10.20 15.50 1.10
C THR A 252 -8.86 16.15 1.39
N GLN A 253 -8.28 15.81 2.54
CA GLN A 253 -6.92 16.25 2.89
C GLN A 253 -5.91 15.45 2.08
N LEU A 254 -5.08 16.16 1.31
CA LEU A 254 -4.04 15.56 0.48
C LEU A 254 -2.63 15.79 1.04
N GLN A 255 -2.47 16.71 1.99
CA GLN A 255 -1.20 17.10 2.59
C GLN A 255 -1.35 17.26 4.11
N PRO A 256 -0.73 16.38 4.91
CA PRO A 256 -0.12 15.11 4.51
C PRO A 256 -1.15 14.08 4.02
N ILE A 257 -0.67 13.01 3.38
CA ILE A 257 -1.47 11.86 2.95
C ILE A 257 -0.88 10.59 3.55
N THR A 258 -1.65 9.53 3.62
CA THR A 258 -1.18 8.24 4.16
C THR A 258 -1.24 7.15 3.12
N ILE A 259 -0.40 6.13 3.29
CA ILE A 259 -0.48 4.87 2.57
C ILE A 259 -0.69 3.77 3.60
N VAL A 260 -1.70 2.96 3.36
CA VAL A 260 -1.95 1.72 4.11
C VAL A 260 -1.46 0.57 3.25
N PHE A 261 -0.57 -0.27 3.79
CA PHE A 261 0.04 -1.39 3.08
C PHE A 261 0.10 -2.63 3.97
N ASP A 262 0.00 -3.80 3.35
CA ASP A 262 -0.12 -5.08 4.03
C ASP A 262 1.26 -5.75 4.10
N VAL A 263 1.74 -6.04 5.31
CA VAL A 263 3.04 -6.68 5.59
C VAL A 263 2.80 -8.06 6.18
N SER A 264 3.65 -9.03 5.82
CA SER A 264 3.58 -10.38 6.39
C SER A 264 3.74 -10.36 7.91
N GLU A 265 2.98 -11.20 8.60
CA GLU A 265 3.13 -11.44 10.05
C GLU A 265 4.56 -11.89 10.42
N ASP A 266 5.27 -12.59 9.52
CA ASP A 266 6.64 -13.04 9.72
C ASP A 266 7.63 -11.86 9.89
N ASP A 267 7.35 -10.72 9.28
CA ASP A 267 8.19 -9.51 9.35
C ASP A 267 7.88 -8.65 10.58
N LEU A 268 6.73 -8.87 11.23
CA LEU A 268 6.29 -8.06 12.37
C LEU A 268 7.30 -7.99 13.52
N PRO A 269 7.92 -9.12 13.97
CA PRO A 269 8.84 -9.07 15.11
C PRO A 269 10.05 -8.17 14.87
N GLN A 270 10.61 -8.16 13.66
CA GLN A 270 11.76 -7.33 13.32
C GLN A 270 11.38 -5.84 13.25
N VAL A 271 10.20 -5.51 12.72
CA VAL A 271 9.69 -4.13 12.69
C VAL A 271 9.41 -3.62 14.09
N GLN A 272 8.72 -4.42 14.93
CA GLN A 272 8.44 -4.06 16.32
C GLN A 272 9.72 -3.85 17.14
N ALA A 273 10.75 -4.68 16.93
CA ALA A 273 12.03 -4.51 17.61
C ALA A 273 12.65 -3.13 17.32
N GLN A 274 12.58 -2.64 16.08
CA GLN A 274 13.08 -1.31 15.71
C GLN A 274 12.23 -0.19 16.31
N LEU A 275 10.91 -0.31 16.28
CA LEU A 275 10.00 0.68 16.87
C LEU A 275 10.18 0.76 18.39
N ASN A 276 10.33 -0.39 19.08
CA ASN A 276 10.57 -0.45 20.51
C ASN A 276 11.94 0.15 20.90
N ALA A 277 12.91 0.11 19.99
CA ALA A 277 14.19 0.79 20.13
C ALA A 277 14.10 2.31 19.89
N GLY A 278 12.92 2.83 19.54
CA GLY A 278 12.68 4.26 19.29
C GLY A 278 13.11 4.75 17.91
N HIS A 279 13.36 3.84 16.96
CA HIS A 279 13.72 4.22 15.60
C HIS A 279 12.48 4.62 14.80
N THR A 280 12.60 5.70 14.04
CA THR A 280 11.60 6.06 13.01
C THR A 280 11.96 5.33 11.72
N LEU A 281 11.04 4.50 11.23
CA LEU A 281 11.24 3.74 10.01
C LEU A 281 10.80 4.55 8.79
N VAL A 282 11.65 4.59 7.77
CA VAL A 282 11.37 5.25 6.49
C VAL A 282 10.56 4.31 5.62
N VAL A 283 9.58 4.87 4.93
CA VAL A 283 8.75 4.17 3.94
C VAL A 283 8.81 4.95 2.65
N ASP A 284 9.33 4.35 1.59
CA ASP A 284 9.37 4.94 0.27
C ASP A 284 8.19 4.42 -0.56
N ALA A 285 7.48 5.32 -1.22
CA ALA A 285 6.38 5.00 -2.10
C ALA A 285 6.87 5.00 -3.56
N PHE A 286 6.68 3.89 -4.24
CA PHE A 286 7.01 3.71 -5.65
C PHE A 286 5.74 3.63 -6.50
N ASP A 287 5.90 3.86 -7.78
CA ASP A 287 4.83 3.68 -8.74
C ASP A 287 4.41 2.21 -8.88
N ARG A 288 3.35 1.96 -9.65
CA ARG A 288 2.82 0.61 -9.84
C ARG A 288 3.82 -0.35 -10.49
N ALA A 289 4.74 0.18 -11.31
CA ALA A 289 5.80 -0.60 -11.95
C ALA A 289 6.99 -0.89 -11.03
N ASN A 290 7.02 -0.29 -9.82
CA ASN A 290 8.11 -0.34 -8.84
C ASN A 290 9.45 0.21 -9.41
N GLU A 291 9.36 1.15 -10.36
CA GLU A 291 10.53 1.72 -11.03
C GLU A 291 10.88 3.11 -10.51
N LYS A 292 9.85 3.92 -10.23
CA LYS A 292 10.03 5.32 -9.85
C LYS A 292 9.55 5.57 -8.42
N GLU A 293 10.45 6.07 -7.59
CA GLU A 293 10.06 6.63 -6.28
C GLU A 293 9.20 7.89 -6.49
N ILE A 294 8.03 7.90 -5.87
CA ILE A 294 7.08 9.02 -5.92
C ILE A 294 7.36 9.98 -4.77
N GLU A 295 7.46 9.44 -3.55
CA GLU A 295 7.62 10.25 -2.33
C GLU A 295 8.17 9.36 -1.21
N ALA A 296 9.01 9.95 -0.35
CA ALA A 296 9.47 9.32 0.89
C ALA A 296 8.61 9.77 2.07
N GLY A 297 8.29 8.85 2.94
CA GLY A 297 7.49 9.05 4.14
C GLY A 297 8.06 8.34 5.36
N LYS A 298 7.26 8.22 6.39
CA LYS A 298 7.61 7.56 7.65
C LYS A 298 6.48 6.65 8.11
N LEU A 299 6.83 5.52 8.70
CA LEU A 299 5.88 4.64 9.37
C LEU A 299 5.30 5.35 10.61
N THR A 300 3.98 5.43 10.71
CA THR A 300 3.28 6.10 11.82
C THR A 300 2.57 5.15 12.75
N SER A 301 1.99 4.09 12.23
CA SER A 301 1.27 3.12 13.05
C SER A 301 1.18 1.75 12.38
N LEU A 302 1.04 0.74 13.20
CA LEU A 302 0.66 -0.60 12.85
C LEU A 302 -0.78 -0.82 13.32
N ASP A 303 -1.50 -1.69 12.63
CA ASP A 303 -2.80 -2.17 13.10
C ASP A 303 -2.65 -2.98 14.38
N ASN A 304 -3.73 -3.18 15.11
CA ASN A 304 -3.76 -3.92 16.37
C ASN A 304 -4.12 -5.40 16.20
N GLU A 305 -4.46 -5.82 14.97
CA GLU A 305 -4.78 -7.21 14.66
C GLU A 305 -4.15 -7.66 13.34
N VAL A 306 -3.94 -8.97 13.24
CA VAL A 306 -3.49 -9.65 12.01
C VAL A 306 -4.72 -10.14 11.27
N ASP A 307 -4.80 -9.92 9.98
CA ASP A 307 -5.80 -10.51 9.12
C ASP A 307 -5.49 -12.01 8.94
N THR A 308 -6.26 -12.85 9.60
CA THR A 308 -6.06 -14.32 9.61
C THR A 308 -6.34 -14.96 8.24
N ALA A 309 -7.04 -14.28 7.32
CA ALA A 309 -7.31 -14.80 5.99
C ALA A 309 -6.08 -14.69 5.08
N THR A 310 -5.25 -13.68 5.30
CA THR A 310 -4.06 -13.38 4.48
C THR A 310 -2.74 -13.58 5.22
N GLY A 311 -2.75 -13.69 6.56
CA GLY A 311 -1.54 -13.72 7.39
C GLY A 311 -0.76 -12.41 7.34
N THR A 312 -1.46 -11.27 7.15
CA THR A 312 -0.83 -9.95 7.05
C THR A 312 -1.35 -8.99 8.11
N ILE A 313 -0.57 -7.97 8.38
CA ILE A 313 -0.94 -6.87 9.26
C ILE A 313 -0.83 -5.55 8.49
N LYS A 314 -1.77 -4.62 8.73
CA LYS A 314 -1.78 -3.33 8.06
C LYS A 314 -0.84 -2.34 8.74
N PHE A 315 0.02 -1.76 7.94
CA PHE A 315 0.89 -0.67 8.34
C PHE A 315 0.42 0.62 7.70
N ARG A 316 0.64 1.74 8.40
CA ARG A 316 0.33 3.07 7.89
C ARG A 316 1.57 3.93 7.86
N GLY A 317 1.94 4.38 6.68
CA GLY A 317 2.96 5.40 6.47
C GLY A 317 2.34 6.77 6.20
N GLU A 318 2.96 7.85 6.68
CA GLU A 318 2.58 9.24 6.42
C GLU A 318 3.58 9.88 5.45
N PHE A 319 3.06 10.57 4.43
CA PHE A 319 3.81 11.19 3.34
C PHE A 319 3.44 12.66 3.23
N PRO A 320 4.40 13.57 3.07
CA PRO A 320 4.14 15.01 2.96
C PRO A 320 3.30 15.38 1.73
N ASN A 321 3.45 14.62 0.64
CA ASN A 321 2.78 14.82 -0.65
C ASN A 321 2.89 16.25 -1.19
N ARG A 322 4.08 16.83 -1.15
CA ARG A 322 4.30 18.25 -1.50
C ARG A 322 3.95 18.56 -2.95
N HIS A 323 4.16 17.61 -3.83
CA HIS A 323 3.90 17.73 -5.27
C HIS A 323 2.52 17.23 -5.69
N LEU A 324 1.67 16.80 -4.73
CA LEU A 324 0.34 16.20 -4.98
C LEU A 324 0.40 15.03 -5.96
N ALA A 325 1.49 14.26 -5.91
CA ALA A 325 1.72 13.11 -6.79
C ALA A 325 0.97 11.85 -6.31
N LEU A 326 0.65 11.78 -5.01
CA LEU A 326 -0.15 10.71 -4.42
C LEU A 326 -1.62 11.12 -4.38
N PHE A 327 -2.47 10.30 -4.99
CA PHE A 327 -3.91 10.50 -5.02
C PHE A 327 -4.64 9.44 -4.18
N PRO A 328 -5.74 9.80 -3.50
CA PRO A 328 -6.58 8.84 -2.76
C PRO A 328 -7.00 7.66 -3.63
N ASN A 329 -6.99 6.47 -3.04
CA ASN A 329 -7.31 5.19 -3.68
C ASN A 329 -6.33 4.75 -4.80
N GLN A 330 -5.20 5.42 -4.95
CA GLN A 330 -4.13 5.00 -5.85
C GLN A 330 -3.39 3.80 -5.23
N PHE A 331 -3.10 2.78 -6.06
CA PHE A 331 -2.20 1.69 -5.68
C PHE A 331 -0.75 2.10 -5.88
N VAL A 332 0.08 1.81 -4.92
CA VAL A 332 1.52 2.08 -4.90
C VAL A 332 2.26 0.90 -4.29
N ASN A 333 3.53 0.76 -4.62
CA ASN A 333 4.41 -0.15 -3.90
C ASN A 333 5.06 0.63 -2.75
N ALA A 334 4.91 0.12 -1.54
CA ALA A 334 5.52 0.67 -0.34
C ALA A 334 6.75 -0.17 0.01
N ARG A 335 7.89 0.48 0.18
CA ARG A 335 9.16 -0.14 0.57
C ARG A 335 9.55 0.38 1.95
N LEU A 336 9.42 -0.47 2.95
CA LEU A 336 9.76 -0.14 4.34
C LEU A 336 11.22 -0.49 4.61
N LEU A 337 12.04 0.49 4.95
CA LEU A 337 13.40 0.26 5.45
C LEU A 337 13.33 -0.14 6.92
N VAL A 338 13.52 -1.45 7.18
CA VAL A 338 13.45 -1.99 8.55
C VAL A 338 14.72 -1.70 9.32
N LYS A 339 15.87 -2.03 8.73
CA LYS A 339 17.19 -1.75 9.35
C LYS A 339 18.29 -1.72 8.30
N THR A 340 19.42 -1.12 8.65
CA THR A 340 20.67 -1.17 7.89
C THR A 340 21.68 -2.02 8.64
N LEU A 341 22.12 -3.11 8.04
CA LEU A 341 23.26 -3.88 8.52
C LEU A 341 24.54 -3.09 8.20
N THR A 342 25.33 -2.76 9.21
CA THR A 342 26.55 -1.98 9.04
C THR A 342 27.77 -2.85 9.18
N LYS A 343 28.81 -2.58 8.35
CA LYS A 343 30.11 -3.29 8.39
C LYS A 343 30.00 -4.81 8.25
N VAL A 344 29.07 -5.28 7.41
CA VAL A 344 28.93 -6.70 7.08
C VAL A 344 29.77 -7.08 5.87
N THR A 345 30.13 -8.37 5.76
CA THR A 345 30.78 -8.88 4.57
C THR A 345 29.76 -9.10 3.47
N LEU A 346 29.95 -8.45 2.34
CA LEU A 346 29.11 -8.56 1.15
C LEU A 346 29.78 -9.47 0.12
N VAL A 347 29.01 -10.35 -0.47
CA VAL A 347 29.39 -11.19 -1.60
C VAL A 347 28.32 -11.09 -2.68
N PRO A 348 28.66 -11.21 -3.99
CA PRO A 348 27.63 -11.31 -5.00
C PRO A 348 26.68 -12.48 -4.71
N SER A 349 25.36 -12.28 -4.82
CA SER A 349 24.34 -13.30 -4.52
C SER A 349 24.56 -14.57 -5.36
N ALA A 350 25.07 -14.43 -6.58
CA ALA A 350 25.49 -15.55 -7.43
C ALA A 350 26.60 -16.44 -6.82
N ALA A 351 27.37 -15.98 -5.83
CA ALA A 351 28.42 -16.77 -5.18
C ALA A 351 27.89 -17.68 -4.07
N VAL A 352 26.72 -17.38 -3.53
CA VAL A 352 26.10 -18.13 -2.43
C VAL A 352 25.47 -19.40 -2.97
N GLN A 353 25.88 -20.53 -2.41
CA GLN A 353 25.34 -21.84 -2.73
C GLN A 353 24.59 -22.40 -1.53
N HIS A 354 23.49 -23.11 -1.78
CA HIS A 354 22.67 -23.72 -0.75
C HIS A 354 22.70 -25.24 -0.84
N ASN A 355 22.82 -25.88 0.32
CA ASN A 355 22.68 -27.33 0.46
C ASN A 355 21.68 -27.58 1.61
N GLY A 356 20.42 -27.78 1.23
CA GLY A 356 19.32 -27.82 2.19
C GLY A 356 19.18 -26.49 2.93
N THR A 357 19.31 -26.51 4.25
CA THR A 357 19.22 -25.32 5.12
C THR A 357 20.56 -24.60 5.32
N SER A 358 21.66 -25.16 4.83
CA SER A 358 23.01 -24.58 5.00
C SER A 358 23.45 -23.82 3.77
N ALA A 359 24.04 -22.64 3.97
CA ALA A 359 24.64 -21.85 2.90
C ALA A 359 26.16 -21.93 2.97
N PHE A 360 26.83 -21.93 1.80
CA PHE A 360 28.28 -21.96 1.70
C PHE A 360 28.73 -21.18 0.46
N VAL A 361 30.00 -20.83 0.44
CA VAL A 361 30.68 -20.24 -0.72
C VAL A 361 31.92 -21.05 -1.06
N TYR A 362 32.31 -21.03 -2.34
CA TYR A 362 33.57 -21.55 -2.78
C TYR A 362 34.64 -20.45 -2.73
N VAL A 363 35.58 -20.57 -1.81
CA VAL A 363 36.70 -19.64 -1.64
C VAL A 363 37.86 -20.09 -2.52
N VAL A 364 38.45 -19.18 -3.29
CA VAL A 364 39.65 -19.42 -4.10
C VAL A 364 40.85 -19.00 -3.33
N ASN A 365 41.66 -19.99 -2.94
CA ASN A 365 42.89 -19.80 -2.19
C ASN A 365 44.10 -19.50 -3.11
N PRO A 366 45.26 -19.04 -2.54
CA PRO A 366 46.50 -18.91 -3.28
C PRO A 366 46.89 -20.25 -3.93
N GLY A 367 47.23 -20.24 -5.22
CA GLY A 367 47.49 -21.45 -6.00
C GLY A 367 46.26 -22.01 -6.71
N ASN A 368 45.20 -21.20 -6.84
CA ASN A 368 43.96 -21.51 -7.60
C ASN A 368 43.25 -22.78 -7.10
N LYS A 369 43.36 -23.10 -5.82
CA LYS A 369 42.61 -24.20 -5.20
C LYS A 369 41.39 -23.69 -4.52
N VAL A 370 40.25 -24.37 -4.72
CA VAL A 370 38.97 -24.03 -4.14
C VAL A 370 38.79 -24.75 -2.80
N SER A 371 38.26 -24.02 -1.81
CA SER A 371 37.78 -24.61 -0.55
C SER A 371 36.33 -24.20 -0.29
N VAL A 372 35.57 -25.11 0.29
CA VAL A 372 34.19 -24.84 0.73
C VAL A 372 34.25 -24.15 2.07
N GLN A 373 33.58 -22.99 2.20
CA GLN A 373 33.43 -22.29 3.46
C GLN A 373 31.93 -22.10 3.76
N ASN A 374 31.51 -22.66 4.90
CA ASN A 374 30.13 -22.45 5.37
C ASN A 374 29.97 -21.02 5.84
N ILE A 375 28.82 -20.43 5.49
CA ILE A 375 28.43 -19.06 5.83
C ILE A 375 27.03 -19.05 6.38
N THR A 376 26.67 -17.97 7.09
CA THR A 376 25.30 -17.65 7.45
C THR A 376 24.90 -16.44 6.65
N VAL A 377 23.83 -16.56 5.84
CA VAL A 377 23.26 -15.43 5.11
C VAL A 377 22.42 -14.62 6.10
N LEU A 378 22.75 -13.35 6.26
CA LEU A 378 22.05 -12.41 7.14
C LEU A 378 20.91 -11.70 6.39
N SER A 379 21.15 -11.41 5.12
CA SER A 379 20.20 -10.83 4.19
C SER A 379 20.70 -11.00 2.77
N ASP A 380 19.81 -11.06 1.83
CA ASP A 380 20.09 -11.23 0.41
C ASP A 380 19.25 -10.24 -0.40
N ASN A 381 19.84 -9.71 -1.45
CA ASN A 381 19.15 -8.99 -2.49
C ASN A 381 19.58 -9.52 -3.87
N ASP A 382 19.00 -9.02 -4.96
CA ASP A 382 19.25 -9.53 -6.32
C ASP A 382 20.73 -9.46 -6.75
N GLN A 383 21.53 -8.62 -6.11
CA GLN A 383 22.92 -8.36 -6.50
C GLN A 383 23.94 -8.87 -5.50
N GLU A 384 23.71 -8.64 -4.20
CA GLU A 384 24.67 -8.91 -3.12
C GLU A 384 23.97 -9.56 -1.93
N SER A 385 24.69 -10.48 -1.27
CA SER A 385 24.28 -11.12 0.00
C SER A 385 25.19 -10.65 1.12
N ALA A 386 24.59 -10.22 2.23
CA ALA A 386 25.30 -9.98 3.48
C ALA A 386 25.51 -11.30 4.21
N VAL A 387 26.77 -11.66 4.45
CA VAL A 387 27.11 -12.95 5.02
C VAL A 387 27.96 -12.82 6.29
N GLN A 388 27.81 -13.81 7.17
CA GLN A 388 28.66 -14.00 8.35
C GLN A 388 29.46 -15.30 8.19
N GLY A 389 30.68 -15.31 8.70
CA GLY A 389 31.55 -16.48 8.60
C GLY A 389 32.57 -16.39 7.46
N LEU A 390 32.60 -15.28 6.70
CA LEU A 390 33.58 -15.00 5.66
C LEU A 390 34.28 -13.67 5.96
N ASN A 391 35.60 -13.65 5.83
CA ASN A 391 36.36 -12.41 5.96
C ASN A 391 36.25 -11.54 4.71
N PRO A 392 36.28 -10.20 4.84
CA PRO A 392 36.31 -9.31 3.69
C PRO A 392 37.67 -9.45 2.93
N GLY A 393 37.61 -9.20 1.61
CA GLY A 393 38.76 -9.29 0.72
C GLY A 393 39.04 -10.70 0.18
N VAL A 394 38.30 -11.71 0.60
CA VAL A 394 38.41 -13.09 0.14
C VAL A 394 37.81 -13.22 -1.27
N THR A 395 38.49 -13.97 -2.13
CA THR A 395 38.01 -14.24 -3.50
C THR A 395 37.07 -15.43 -3.49
N VAL A 396 35.87 -15.26 -3.99
CA VAL A 396 34.79 -16.29 -4.08
C VAL A 396 34.46 -16.57 -5.53
N ALA A 397 34.09 -17.82 -5.85
CA ALA A 397 33.62 -18.21 -7.16
C ALA A 397 32.15 -17.70 -7.36
N THR A 398 31.86 -17.20 -8.55
CA THR A 398 30.51 -16.72 -8.94
C THR A 398 29.90 -17.52 -10.10
N SER A 399 30.63 -18.48 -10.67
CA SER A 399 30.12 -19.39 -11.70
C SER A 399 30.94 -20.67 -11.79
N GLY A 400 30.42 -21.68 -12.49
CA GLY A 400 31.16 -22.94 -12.78
C GLY A 400 31.10 -23.96 -11.66
N PHE A 401 30.07 -23.90 -10.80
CA PHE A 401 29.92 -24.69 -9.57
C PHE A 401 29.85 -26.21 -9.80
N ASP A 402 29.33 -26.65 -10.95
CA ASP A 402 29.07 -28.08 -11.26
C ASP A 402 30.33 -28.99 -11.18
N ARG A 403 31.50 -28.38 -11.20
CA ARG A 403 32.80 -29.08 -11.23
C ARG A 403 33.68 -28.71 -10.05
N LEU A 404 33.13 -28.01 -9.05
CA LEU A 404 33.86 -27.55 -7.90
C LEU A 404 33.68 -28.53 -6.74
N GLU A 405 34.78 -29.08 -6.28
CA GLU A 405 34.91 -29.85 -5.04
C GLU A 405 36.02 -29.26 -4.19
N ASN A 406 36.04 -29.60 -2.91
CA ASN A 406 37.04 -29.10 -2.00
C ASN A 406 38.46 -29.56 -2.45
N GLY A 407 39.38 -28.62 -2.67
CA GLY A 407 40.76 -28.89 -3.09
C GLY A 407 40.96 -28.93 -4.61
N VAL A 408 39.93 -28.80 -5.43
CA VAL A 408 40.07 -28.80 -6.91
C VAL A 408 40.81 -27.53 -7.37
N GLU A 409 41.71 -27.71 -8.34
CA GLU A 409 42.39 -26.60 -9.00
C GLU A 409 41.54 -26.01 -10.11
N VAL A 410 41.43 -24.68 -10.13
CA VAL A 410 40.53 -23.95 -11.04
C VAL A 410 41.34 -22.98 -11.93
N THR A 411 40.76 -22.67 -13.08
CA THR A 411 41.25 -21.64 -13.99
C THR A 411 40.30 -20.43 -13.96
N ILE A 412 40.82 -19.29 -13.54
CA ILE A 412 40.02 -18.04 -13.45
C ILE A 412 39.89 -17.45 -14.84
N ARG A 413 38.66 -17.25 -15.31
CA ARG A 413 38.37 -16.59 -16.60
C ARG A 413 38.86 -15.14 -16.54
N GLY A 414 39.76 -14.77 -17.47
CA GLY A 414 40.27 -13.40 -17.53
C GLY A 414 41.65 -13.20 -16.91
N GLN A 415 42.24 -14.23 -16.26
CA GLN A 415 43.64 -14.20 -15.86
C GLN A 415 44.48 -14.89 -16.95
N PRO A 416 45.55 -14.27 -17.48
CA PRO A 416 46.49 -14.97 -18.37
C PRO A 416 47.06 -16.20 -17.63
N ALA A 417 47.09 -17.35 -18.30
CA ALA A 417 47.73 -18.55 -17.74
C ALA A 417 49.16 -18.22 -17.30
N PRO A 418 49.63 -18.73 -16.15
CA PRO A 418 51.02 -18.56 -15.75
C PRO A 418 51.91 -19.08 -16.86
N GLY A 419 52.62 -18.17 -17.53
CA GLY A 419 53.47 -18.48 -18.66
C GLY A 419 54.57 -19.43 -18.28
N ASN A 420 54.61 -20.58 -18.97
CA ASN A 420 55.72 -21.48 -18.96
C ASN A 420 56.87 -20.75 -19.67
N ASN A 421 57.77 -20.15 -18.89
CA ASN A 421 58.96 -19.49 -19.35
C ASN A 421 60.03 -20.57 -19.65
N SER A 422 59.87 -21.26 -20.79
CA SER A 422 60.97 -22.02 -21.38
C SER A 422 61.59 -21.14 -22.46
N GLY A 423 62.75 -20.60 -22.12
CA GLY A 423 63.59 -19.81 -23.00
C GLY A 423 63.98 -20.56 -24.26
N GLN A 424 63.91 -19.86 -25.35
CA GLN A 424 64.85 -20.09 -26.46
C GLN A 424 65.19 -18.74 -27.11
N GLY A 425 66.43 -18.38 -26.94
CA GLY A 425 67.07 -17.28 -27.61
C GLY A 425 67.26 -17.60 -29.10
N SER A 426 67.41 -16.60 -29.81
CA SER A 426 68.40 -16.39 -30.87
C SER A 426 67.82 -15.80 -32.18
N LYS A 427 68.52 -14.75 -32.49
CA LYS A 427 68.86 -14.24 -33.82
C LYS A 427 67.96 -13.25 -34.51
N GLN A 428 68.41 -12.02 -34.33
CA GLN A 428 68.33 -10.93 -35.29
C GLN A 428 69.02 -11.30 -36.64
N PRO A 429 68.59 -10.86 -37.78
CA PRO A 429 69.47 -10.03 -38.59
C PRO A 429 68.84 -8.68 -38.97
N ALA A 430 69.80 -7.79 -39.17
CA ALA A 430 69.65 -6.38 -39.41
C ALA A 430 69.28 -6.01 -40.86
N ALA A 431 68.85 -4.77 -40.99
CA ALA A 431 69.07 -3.80 -42.04
C ALA A 431 68.20 -3.81 -43.28
N GLY A 432 67.61 -2.67 -43.56
CA GLY A 432 67.06 -2.26 -44.86
C GLY A 432 66.33 -0.94 -44.80
N THR A 433 67.08 0.13 -44.78
CA THR A 433 66.78 1.55 -45.10
C THR A 433 65.91 1.76 -46.31
N LYS A 434 64.92 2.65 -46.29
CA LYS A 434 64.75 3.89 -47.03
C LYS A 434 63.32 4.42 -46.98
N ALA A 435 63.23 5.65 -46.58
CA ALA A 435 62.16 6.58 -46.97
C ALA A 435 62.42 7.12 -48.41
N PRO A 436 61.55 7.87 -49.00
CA PRO A 436 61.03 9.17 -48.50
C PRO A 436 59.56 9.19 -48.14
#